data_04858648337b4844cd693187d7205e11
#
_entry.id   04858648337b4844cd693187d7205e11
#
_cell.length_a   1.000
_cell.length_b   1.000
_cell.length_c   1.000
_cell.angle_alpha   90.00
_cell.angle_beta   90.00
_cell.angle_gamma   90.00
#
_symmetry.space_group_name_H-M   'P 1'
#
loop_
_entity.id
_entity.type
_entity.pdbx_description
1 polymer ?
#
loop_
_entity_poly.entity_id
_entity_poly.type
_entity_poly.pdbx_seq_one_letter_code
_entity_poly.pdbx_strand_id
1 'polypeptide(L)'
;MPPLLPGSPPHAGRLAAVEDAFRTLSDRYLGAPHGFDATYQVRLGDVGHTWEVRCTTHGARVRKGVSSRTPDVVIGTDAETWLALREGELSGIEAFGDRRLYARGDIDLAVGFEGLWRLPSGRPPLLQVHDVPLRGRTVSTLTMGEGRDVVLIHGLGGTKSSFFDTAAALSRRGYRVHAVDLPGFGGSSKPARAPYNARWFAKTVVETMDALGIDRAHLVGNSMGGRVAIEVGLRHPDRVGGLGLLCPAVAFIKRGYHPIVRFSRPELALLPHGFTRAMVSRQFWSMFGDPDAVDPAIADVAVDEFQRIYASAGARF
;
A
#
# COMPACT_ATOMS: atom_id res chain seq x y z
N MET A 1 -14.96 14.67 -19.36
CA MET A 1 -13.64 14.56 -20.02
C MET A 1 -12.95 15.90 -19.87
N PRO A 2 -11.78 16.00 -19.27
CA PRO A 2 -10.99 17.24 -19.33
C PRO A 2 -10.54 17.47 -20.77
N PRO A 3 -10.39 18.72 -21.23
CA PRO A 3 -9.94 19.04 -22.59
C PRO A 3 -8.48 18.59 -22.78
N LEU A 4 -8.21 17.98 -23.94
CA LEU A 4 -6.87 17.59 -24.35
C LEU A 4 -5.95 18.82 -24.41
N LEU A 5 -4.78 18.74 -23.77
CA LEU A 5 -3.75 19.77 -23.87
C LEU A 5 -3.24 19.86 -25.35
N PRO A 6 -3.00 21.08 -25.89
CA PRO A 6 -2.48 21.23 -27.23
C PRO A 6 -1.02 20.70 -27.29
N GLY A 7 -0.77 19.71 -28.14
CA GLY A 7 0.56 19.11 -28.38
C GLY A 7 0.63 17.59 -28.24
N SER A 8 -0.46 16.93 -27.91
CA SER A 8 -0.51 15.45 -27.83
C SER A 8 -0.28 14.82 -29.21
N PRO A 9 0.58 13.76 -29.34
CA PRO A 9 0.77 13.06 -30.61
C PRO A 9 -0.54 12.49 -31.13
N PRO A 10 -0.72 12.38 -32.45
CA PRO A 10 -1.92 11.83 -33.06
C PRO A 10 -2.19 10.43 -32.52
N HIS A 11 -3.45 10.06 -32.40
CA HIS A 11 -3.96 8.81 -31.76
C HIS A 11 -3.19 7.54 -32.20
N ALA A 12 -2.80 7.44 -33.46
CA ALA A 12 -2.06 6.31 -34.01
C ALA A 12 -0.65 6.20 -33.43
N GLY A 13 0.07 7.32 -33.27
CA GLY A 13 1.42 7.32 -32.68
C GLY A 13 1.43 6.97 -31.20
N ARG A 14 0.40 7.40 -30.47
CA ARG A 14 0.23 7.09 -29.06
C ARG A 14 -0.07 5.61 -28.82
N LEU A 15 -0.95 5.03 -29.64
CA LEU A 15 -1.26 3.60 -29.57
C LEU A 15 0.00 2.75 -29.86
N ALA A 16 0.79 3.11 -30.87
CA ALA A 16 2.04 2.40 -31.19
C ALA A 16 3.05 2.44 -30.01
N ALA A 17 3.20 3.59 -29.34
CA ALA A 17 4.05 3.70 -28.16
C ALA A 17 3.56 2.84 -26.99
N VAL A 18 2.26 2.79 -26.77
CA VAL A 18 1.65 1.93 -25.74
C VAL A 18 1.85 0.44 -26.08
N GLU A 19 1.64 0.04 -27.33
CA GLU A 19 1.85 -1.36 -27.76
C GLU A 19 3.31 -1.77 -27.57
N ASP A 20 4.26 -0.89 -27.91
CA ASP A 20 5.68 -1.14 -27.65
C ASP A 20 5.98 -1.25 -26.15
N ALA A 21 5.38 -0.38 -25.34
CA ALA A 21 5.52 -0.42 -23.88
C ALA A 21 5.09 -1.76 -23.29
N PHE A 22 3.97 -2.31 -23.74
CA PHE A 22 3.51 -3.62 -23.30
C PHE A 22 4.30 -4.78 -23.91
N ARG A 23 4.73 -4.68 -25.16
CA ARG A 23 5.54 -5.70 -25.82
C ARG A 23 6.89 -5.93 -25.11
N THR A 24 7.50 -4.87 -24.63
CA THR A 24 8.79 -4.91 -23.92
C THR A 24 8.67 -5.06 -22.39
N LEU A 25 7.43 -5.11 -21.85
CA LEU A 25 7.23 -5.13 -20.42
C LEU A 25 7.82 -6.40 -19.77
N SER A 26 7.61 -7.57 -20.36
CA SER A 26 8.10 -8.85 -19.83
C SER A 26 9.63 -8.87 -19.66
N ASP A 27 10.38 -8.18 -20.52
CA ASP A 27 11.86 -8.16 -20.49
C ASP A 27 12.39 -7.36 -19.29
N ARG A 28 11.56 -6.53 -18.70
CA ARG A 28 11.89 -5.68 -17.55
C ARG A 28 11.43 -6.23 -16.22
N TYR A 29 10.86 -7.45 -16.22
CA TYR A 29 10.36 -8.08 -15.02
C TYR A 29 11.48 -8.38 -14.03
N LEU A 30 11.33 -7.89 -12.78
CA LEU A 30 12.31 -8.06 -11.71
C LEU A 30 12.11 -9.36 -10.92
N GLY A 31 11.02 -10.07 -11.17
CA GLY A 31 10.61 -11.23 -10.40
C GLY A 31 9.62 -10.87 -9.27
N ALA A 32 9.08 -11.91 -8.65
CA ALA A 32 8.19 -11.80 -7.51
C ALA A 32 8.50 -12.89 -6.47
N PRO A 33 8.05 -12.74 -5.22
CA PRO A 33 8.26 -13.72 -4.16
C PRO A 33 7.77 -15.11 -4.53
N HIS A 34 8.30 -16.13 -3.84
CA HIS A 34 7.89 -17.51 -4.04
C HIS A 34 6.38 -17.70 -3.85
N GLY A 35 5.73 -18.38 -4.79
CA GLY A 35 4.29 -18.62 -4.76
C GLY A 35 3.43 -17.46 -5.30
N PHE A 36 4.03 -16.38 -5.77
CA PHE A 36 3.30 -15.27 -6.37
C PHE A 36 2.67 -15.70 -7.70
N ASP A 37 1.38 -15.46 -7.87
CA ASP A 37 0.61 -15.63 -9.10
C ASP A 37 -0.53 -14.61 -9.10
N ALA A 38 -0.36 -13.52 -9.85
CA ALA A 38 -1.34 -12.45 -9.95
C ALA A 38 -1.63 -12.09 -11.40
N THR A 39 -2.89 -11.79 -11.69
CA THR A 39 -3.38 -11.38 -13.00
C THR A 39 -3.92 -9.96 -12.93
N TYR A 40 -3.30 -9.08 -13.68
CA TYR A 40 -3.68 -7.67 -13.81
C TYR A 40 -4.37 -7.43 -15.15
N GLN A 41 -5.42 -6.62 -15.15
CA GLN A 41 -5.97 -6.02 -16.36
C GLN A 41 -5.66 -4.54 -16.38
N VAL A 42 -4.90 -4.08 -17.36
CA VAL A 42 -4.62 -2.66 -17.60
C VAL A 42 -5.53 -2.17 -18.71
N ARG A 43 -6.43 -1.25 -18.38
CA ARG A 43 -7.44 -0.68 -19.28
C ARG A 43 -7.06 0.76 -19.62
N LEU A 44 -6.80 1.03 -20.90
CA LEU A 44 -6.50 2.37 -21.38
C LEU A 44 -7.73 2.93 -22.10
N GLY A 45 -8.44 3.83 -21.40
CA GLY A 45 -9.76 4.30 -21.81
C GLY A 45 -9.73 5.14 -23.09
N ASP A 46 -8.70 5.96 -23.26
CA ASP A 46 -8.52 6.86 -24.39
C ASP A 46 -8.17 6.17 -25.71
N VAL A 47 -7.51 5.02 -25.66
CA VAL A 47 -7.18 4.19 -26.83
C VAL A 47 -8.12 2.98 -27.00
N GLY A 48 -9.04 2.76 -26.06
CA GLY A 48 -10.05 1.71 -26.13
C GLY A 48 -9.51 0.28 -26.04
N HIS A 49 -8.33 0.07 -25.46
CA HIS A 49 -7.68 -1.22 -25.38
C HIS A 49 -7.42 -1.68 -23.95
N THR A 50 -7.39 -2.99 -23.77
CA THR A 50 -7.06 -3.65 -22.50
C THR A 50 -5.91 -4.62 -22.73
N TRP A 51 -4.98 -4.67 -21.78
CA TRP A 51 -3.92 -5.68 -21.71
C TRP A 51 -4.09 -6.49 -20.44
N GLU A 52 -3.83 -7.78 -20.57
CA GLU A 52 -3.72 -8.69 -19.44
C GLU A 52 -2.24 -8.97 -19.18
N VAL A 53 -1.83 -8.80 -17.93
CA VAL A 53 -0.47 -9.03 -17.45
C VAL A 53 -0.55 -10.05 -16.33
N ARG A 54 -0.04 -11.26 -16.55
CA ARG A 54 0.08 -12.27 -15.50
C ARG A 54 1.52 -12.33 -15.01
N CYS A 55 1.71 -12.13 -13.73
CA CYS A 55 3.00 -12.17 -13.05
C CYS A 55 3.06 -13.38 -12.13
N THR A 56 4.15 -14.13 -12.21
CA THR A 56 4.41 -15.30 -11.36
C THR A 56 5.83 -15.22 -10.81
N THR A 57 6.18 -16.06 -9.84
CA THR A 57 7.56 -16.18 -9.36
C THR A 57 8.59 -16.36 -10.52
N HIS A 58 8.18 -17.01 -11.62
CA HIS A 58 9.09 -17.42 -12.69
C HIS A 58 9.11 -16.48 -13.90
N GLY A 59 8.22 -15.48 -13.95
CA GLY A 59 8.18 -14.54 -15.06
C GLY A 59 6.82 -13.88 -15.23
N ALA A 60 6.75 -13.00 -16.21
CA ALA A 60 5.56 -12.27 -16.57
C ALA A 60 5.14 -12.58 -18.01
N ARG A 61 3.84 -12.63 -18.26
CA ARG A 61 3.23 -12.77 -19.60
C ARG A 61 2.29 -11.60 -19.84
N VAL A 62 2.46 -10.97 -20.98
CA VAL A 62 1.65 -9.82 -21.41
C VAL A 62 0.91 -10.22 -22.69
N ARG A 63 -0.38 -9.90 -22.75
CA ARG A 63 -1.17 -10.06 -23.97
C ARG A 63 -2.18 -8.93 -24.13
N LYS A 64 -2.47 -8.55 -25.36
CA LYS A 64 -3.57 -7.64 -25.69
C LYS A 64 -4.91 -8.40 -25.59
N GLY A 65 -5.90 -7.77 -24.97
CA GLY A 65 -7.20 -8.38 -24.69
C GLY A 65 -7.27 -9.04 -23.32
N VAL A 66 -8.39 -9.68 -23.03
CA VAL A 66 -8.70 -10.32 -21.75
C VAL A 66 -8.91 -11.82 -21.91
N SER A 67 -8.59 -12.59 -20.87
CA SER A 67 -8.96 -14.02 -20.80
C SER A 67 -10.30 -14.21 -20.10
N SER A 68 -10.72 -15.46 -19.99
CA SER A 68 -11.86 -15.87 -19.16
C SER A 68 -11.53 -15.86 -17.66
N ARG A 69 -10.26 -15.68 -17.29
CA ARG A 69 -9.84 -15.60 -15.88
C ARG A 69 -10.29 -14.27 -15.27
N THR A 70 -10.87 -14.31 -14.08
CA THR A 70 -11.13 -13.11 -13.30
C THR A 70 -9.78 -12.50 -12.89
N PRO A 71 -9.52 -11.20 -13.16
CA PRO A 71 -8.30 -10.56 -12.73
C PRO A 71 -8.30 -10.35 -11.21
N ASP A 72 -7.13 -10.43 -10.62
CA ASP A 72 -6.93 -10.07 -9.21
C ASP A 72 -6.97 -8.54 -9.03
N VAL A 73 -6.53 -7.82 -10.08
CA VAL A 73 -6.50 -6.35 -10.12
C VAL A 73 -6.92 -5.83 -11.50
N VAL A 74 -7.72 -4.77 -11.50
CA VAL A 74 -8.00 -3.94 -12.69
C VAL A 74 -7.40 -2.56 -12.44
N ILE A 75 -6.49 -2.14 -13.32
CA ILE A 75 -5.91 -0.79 -13.36
C ILE A 75 -6.48 -0.06 -14.57
N GLY A 76 -7.15 1.06 -14.35
CA GLY A 76 -7.68 1.88 -15.44
C GLY A 76 -7.03 3.24 -15.47
N THR A 77 -6.57 3.68 -16.66
CA THR A 77 -5.87 4.95 -16.87
C THR A 77 -5.97 5.35 -18.34
N ASP A 78 -5.28 6.42 -18.73
CA ASP A 78 -5.04 6.81 -20.13
C ASP A 78 -3.62 6.44 -20.59
N ALA A 79 -3.39 6.51 -21.90
CA ALA A 79 -2.11 6.14 -22.51
C ALA A 79 -0.95 7.05 -22.06
N GLU A 80 -1.20 8.34 -21.86
CA GLU A 80 -0.18 9.30 -21.42
C GLU A 80 0.29 8.97 -20.01
N THR A 81 -0.66 8.77 -19.10
CA THR A 81 -0.38 8.36 -17.71
C THR A 81 0.36 7.02 -17.66
N TRP A 82 -0.09 6.04 -18.46
CA TRP A 82 0.60 4.74 -18.55
C TRP A 82 2.06 4.86 -18.99
N LEU A 83 2.34 5.69 -19.98
CA LEU A 83 3.71 5.92 -20.45
C LEU A 83 4.55 6.68 -19.41
N ALA A 84 4.00 7.66 -18.73
CA ALA A 84 4.68 8.37 -17.62
C ALA A 84 5.02 7.42 -16.46
N LEU A 85 4.12 6.51 -16.09
CA LEU A 85 4.39 5.45 -15.11
C LEU A 85 5.53 4.53 -15.57
N ARG A 86 5.51 4.12 -16.84
CA ARG A 86 6.56 3.29 -17.44
C ARG A 86 7.95 3.93 -17.37
N GLU A 87 8.05 5.23 -17.65
CA GLU A 87 9.30 5.97 -17.63
C GLU A 87 9.77 6.35 -16.22
N GLY A 88 8.91 6.18 -15.21
CA GLY A 88 9.20 6.60 -13.84
C GLY A 88 9.14 8.12 -13.65
N GLU A 89 8.36 8.82 -14.47
CA GLU A 89 8.07 10.24 -14.34
C GLU A 89 6.96 10.51 -13.32
N LEU A 90 6.14 9.48 -13.06
CA LEU A 90 5.01 9.48 -12.16
C LEU A 90 4.92 8.11 -11.47
N SER A 91 4.56 8.06 -10.21
CA SER A 91 4.24 6.82 -9.52
C SER A 91 2.74 6.48 -9.60
N GLY A 92 2.39 5.20 -9.42
CA GLY A 92 1.00 4.76 -9.40
C GLY A 92 0.19 5.42 -8.29
N ILE A 93 0.79 5.67 -7.13
CA ILE A 93 0.14 6.37 -6.00
C ILE A 93 -0.16 7.82 -6.36
N GLU A 94 0.78 8.53 -7.00
CA GLU A 94 0.56 9.91 -7.45
C GLU A 94 -0.53 9.97 -8.51
N ALA A 95 -0.48 9.08 -9.52
CA ALA A 95 -1.50 9.00 -10.55
C ALA A 95 -2.89 8.71 -9.98
N PHE A 96 -2.98 7.90 -8.92
CA PHE A 96 -4.23 7.61 -8.22
C PHE A 96 -4.74 8.84 -7.46
N GLY A 97 -3.88 9.53 -6.70
CA GLY A 97 -4.22 10.75 -5.97
C GLY A 97 -4.68 11.89 -6.89
N ASP A 98 -4.05 12.01 -8.07
CA ASP A 98 -4.40 12.99 -9.11
C ASP A 98 -5.61 12.56 -9.98
N ARG A 99 -6.28 11.44 -9.64
CA ARG A 99 -7.42 10.87 -10.39
C ARG A 99 -7.11 10.51 -11.85
N ARG A 100 -5.85 10.32 -12.19
CA ARG A 100 -5.38 9.88 -13.50
C ARG A 100 -5.38 8.36 -13.65
N LEU A 101 -5.49 7.64 -12.52
CA LEU A 101 -5.53 6.19 -12.44
C LEU A 101 -6.60 5.77 -11.43
N TYR A 102 -7.29 4.67 -11.72
CA TYR A 102 -8.08 3.94 -10.72
C TYR A 102 -7.62 2.49 -10.63
N ALA A 103 -7.80 1.88 -9.46
CA ALA A 103 -7.56 0.47 -9.22
C ALA A 103 -8.79 -0.19 -8.60
N ARG A 104 -9.04 -1.45 -8.95
CA ARG A 104 -10.08 -2.30 -8.34
C ARG A 104 -9.51 -3.69 -8.13
N GLY A 105 -9.91 -4.34 -7.05
CA GLY A 105 -9.43 -5.64 -6.63
C GLY A 105 -8.45 -5.52 -5.46
N ASP A 106 -7.41 -6.32 -5.43
CA ASP A 106 -6.41 -6.30 -4.36
C ASP A 106 -5.53 -5.05 -4.46
N ILE A 107 -5.64 -4.16 -3.48
CA ILE A 107 -4.92 -2.87 -3.48
C ILE A 107 -3.42 -3.05 -3.24
N ASP A 108 -3.00 -4.05 -2.48
CA ASP A 108 -1.58 -4.33 -2.27
C ASP A 108 -0.91 -4.80 -3.56
N LEU A 109 -1.61 -5.64 -4.35
CA LEU A 109 -1.16 -6.03 -5.68
C LEU A 109 -1.16 -4.83 -6.63
N ALA A 110 -2.18 -3.96 -6.59
CA ALA A 110 -2.26 -2.77 -7.45
C ALA A 110 -1.05 -1.85 -7.22
N VAL A 111 -0.76 -1.53 -5.96
CA VAL A 111 0.37 -0.67 -5.58
C VAL A 111 1.71 -1.35 -5.86
N GLY A 112 1.81 -2.66 -5.61
CA GLY A 112 3.01 -3.43 -5.88
C GLY A 112 3.33 -3.59 -7.37
N PHE A 113 2.38 -3.31 -8.27
CA PHE A 113 2.53 -3.56 -9.70
C PHE A 113 3.75 -2.83 -10.31
N GLU A 114 3.92 -1.54 -10.01
CA GLU A 114 5.05 -0.79 -10.58
C GLU A 114 6.41 -1.30 -10.07
N GLY A 115 6.46 -1.82 -8.85
CA GLY A 115 7.65 -2.42 -8.23
C GLY A 115 8.13 -3.71 -8.89
N LEU A 116 7.31 -4.33 -9.74
CA LEU A 116 7.65 -5.56 -10.46
C LEU A 116 8.53 -5.30 -11.69
N TRP A 117 8.75 -4.03 -12.08
CA TRP A 117 9.36 -3.68 -13.36
C TRP A 117 10.53 -2.73 -13.21
N ARG A 118 11.65 -3.08 -13.83
CA ARG A 118 12.76 -2.12 -14.02
C ARG A 118 12.32 -0.99 -14.95
N LEU A 119 12.69 0.24 -14.63
CA LEU A 119 12.47 1.37 -15.55
C LEU A 119 13.28 1.21 -16.85
N PRO A 120 12.82 1.77 -18.00
CA PRO A 120 13.56 1.71 -19.25
C PRO A 120 14.98 2.27 -19.13
N SER A 121 15.19 3.26 -18.26
CA SER A 121 16.51 3.85 -17.94
C SER A 121 17.45 2.88 -17.20
N GLY A 122 16.99 1.68 -16.83
CA GLY A 122 17.74 0.73 -15.99
C GLY A 122 17.70 1.03 -14.49
N ARG A 123 17.11 2.16 -14.08
CA ARG A 123 16.93 2.51 -12.67
C ARG A 123 15.90 1.59 -12.00
N PRO A 124 15.95 1.45 -10.66
CA PRO A 124 14.90 0.78 -9.92
C PRO A 124 13.56 1.54 -10.06
N PRO A 125 12.41 0.88 -9.84
CA PRO A 125 11.10 1.54 -9.81
C PRO A 125 11.04 2.59 -8.70
N LEU A 126 10.18 3.61 -8.87
CA LEU A 126 10.00 4.68 -7.89
C LEU A 126 9.42 4.18 -6.57
N LEU A 127 8.62 3.13 -6.65
CA LEU A 127 7.96 2.49 -5.53
C LEU A 127 8.23 0.98 -5.58
N GLN A 128 8.49 0.40 -4.43
CA GLN A 128 8.66 -1.03 -4.25
C GLN A 128 7.81 -1.52 -3.07
N VAL A 129 7.10 -2.63 -3.27
CA VAL A 129 6.51 -3.39 -2.17
C VAL A 129 7.30 -4.68 -2.03
N HIS A 130 7.83 -4.92 -0.86
CA HIS A 130 8.64 -6.10 -0.58
C HIS A 130 8.37 -6.64 0.81
N ASP A 131 8.58 -7.93 0.97
CA ASP A 131 8.47 -8.61 2.24
C ASP A 131 9.83 -8.62 2.91
N VAL A 132 9.91 -8.02 4.10
CA VAL A 132 11.10 -7.99 4.93
C VAL A 132 11.07 -9.21 5.86
N PRO A 133 11.94 -10.21 5.64
CA PRO A 133 11.97 -11.38 6.49
C PRO A 133 12.61 -11.07 7.85
N LEU A 134 11.91 -11.40 8.93
CA LEU A 134 12.38 -11.32 10.29
C LEU A 134 12.34 -12.71 10.93
N ARG A 135 12.94 -12.87 12.13
CA ARG A 135 12.88 -14.15 12.83
C ARG A 135 11.44 -14.53 13.19
N GLY A 136 10.92 -15.56 12.50
CA GLY A 136 9.58 -16.13 12.74
C GLY A 136 8.40 -15.28 12.21
N ARG A 137 8.66 -14.26 11.39
CA ARG A 137 7.63 -13.43 10.75
C ARG A 137 8.17 -12.66 9.55
N THR A 138 7.26 -12.14 8.78
CA THR A 138 7.55 -11.27 7.62
C THR A 138 6.80 -9.96 7.78
N VAL A 139 7.44 -8.85 7.43
CA VAL A 139 6.81 -7.51 7.41
C VAL A 139 6.72 -7.03 5.97
N SER A 140 5.49 -6.86 5.46
CA SER A 140 5.26 -6.26 4.16
C SER A 140 5.49 -4.75 4.26
N THR A 141 6.36 -4.23 3.40
CA THR A 141 6.83 -2.85 3.45
C THR A 141 6.74 -2.23 2.06
N LEU A 142 6.18 -1.04 2.00
CA LEU A 142 6.27 -0.17 0.83
C LEU A 142 7.45 0.78 1.05
N THR A 143 8.36 0.85 0.09
CA THR A 143 9.45 1.83 0.08
C THR A 143 9.32 2.74 -1.11
N MET A 144 9.45 4.05 -0.90
CA MET A 144 9.32 5.08 -1.94
C MET A 144 10.26 6.26 -1.68
N GLY A 145 10.84 6.80 -2.75
CA GLY A 145 11.71 7.98 -2.70
C GLY A 145 13.12 7.70 -2.20
N GLU A 146 13.89 8.76 -2.06
CA GLU A 146 15.30 8.75 -1.64
C GLU A 146 15.55 9.85 -0.59
N GLY A 147 16.64 9.71 0.17
CA GLY A 147 17.06 10.69 1.18
C GLY A 147 16.93 10.19 2.61
N ARG A 148 16.52 11.06 3.56
CA ARG A 148 16.39 10.68 4.97
C ARG A 148 15.20 9.76 5.20
N ASP A 149 15.41 8.74 6.03
CA ASP A 149 14.41 7.71 6.27
C ASP A 149 13.25 8.19 7.14
N VAL A 150 12.04 7.83 6.71
CA VAL A 150 10.79 8.01 7.46
C VAL A 150 10.06 6.67 7.49
N VAL A 151 9.75 6.15 8.66
CA VAL A 151 8.94 4.95 8.84
C VAL A 151 7.51 5.35 9.23
N LEU A 152 6.53 4.90 8.45
CA LEU A 152 5.10 5.17 8.64
C LEU A 152 4.43 3.93 9.25
N ILE A 153 3.75 4.10 10.38
CA ILE A 153 3.18 3.02 11.20
C ILE A 153 1.68 3.23 11.36
N HIS A 154 0.89 2.33 10.78
CA HIS A 154 -0.57 2.44 10.74
C HIS A 154 -1.26 2.20 12.10
N GLY A 155 -2.51 2.59 12.18
CA GLY A 155 -3.41 2.35 13.32
C GLY A 155 -3.99 0.94 13.33
N LEU A 156 -4.76 0.63 14.38
CA LEU A 156 -5.48 -0.64 14.47
C LEU A 156 -6.47 -0.79 13.30
N GLY A 157 -6.44 -1.94 12.65
CA GLY A 157 -7.28 -2.22 11.47
C GLY A 157 -6.82 -1.54 10.19
N GLY A 158 -5.75 -0.73 10.22
CA GLY A 158 -5.14 -0.14 9.03
C GLY A 158 -4.04 -1.01 8.44
N THR A 159 -3.49 -0.54 7.33
CA THR A 159 -2.33 -1.11 6.64
C THR A 159 -1.42 0.02 6.17
N LYS A 160 -0.32 -0.31 5.52
CA LYS A 160 0.57 0.65 4.84
C LYS A 160 -0.19 1.55 3.85
N SER A 161 -1.32 1.07 3.29
CA SER A 161 -2.16 1.84 2.36
C SER A 161 -2.73 3.12 2.99
N SER A 162 -2.92 3.16 4.32
CA SER A 162 -3.35 4.36 5.04
C SER A 162 -2.41 5.56 4.89
N PHE A 163 -1.20 5.34 4.36
CA PHE A 163 -0.17 6.36 4.22
C PHE A 163 0.26 6.62 2.77
N PHE A 164 -0.45 6.14 1.77
CA PHE A 164 -0.02 6.29 0.38
C PHE A 164 0.18 7.74 -0.02
N ASP A 165 -0.80 8.62 0.23
CA ASP A 165 -0.68 10.05 -0.07
C ASP A 165 0.44 10.72 0.73
N THR A 166 0.59 10.33 2.00
CA THR A 166 1.67 10.83 2.86
C THR A 166 3.04 10.37 2.34
N ALA A 167 3.16 9.12 1.90
CA ALA A 167 4.39 8.58 1.33
C ALA A 167 4.78 9.32 0.05
N ALA A 168 3.82 9.52 -0.87
CA ALA A 168 4.05 10.29 -2.09
C ALA A 168 4.45 11.74 -1.78
N ALA A 169 3.77 12.40 -0.85
CA ALA A 169 4.07 13.78 -0.47
C ALA A 169 5.45 13.94 0.19
N LEU A 170 5.89 12.97 1.00
CA LEU A 170 7.19 12.98 1.64
C LEU A 170 8.31 12.63 0.67
N SER A 171 8.11 11.67 -0.25
CA SER A 171 9.09 11.29 -1.24
C SER A 171 9.42 12.46 -2.17
N ARG A 172 8.43 13.23 -2.61
CA ARG A 172 8.65 14.48 -3.36
C ARG A 172 9.42 15.56 -2.60
N ARG A 173 9.49 15.47 -1.27
CA ARG A 173 10.28 16.36 -0.40
C ARG A 173 11.65 15.83 -0.05
N GLY A 174 12.12 14.77 -0.73
CA GLY A 174 13.46 14.21 -0.54
C GLY A 174 13.58 13.34 0.72
N TYR A 175 12.52 12.62 1.06
CA TYR A 175 12.56 11.57 2.07
C TYR A 175 12.47 10.19 1.42
N ARG A 176 13.18 9.23 1.99
CA ARG A 176 12.96 7.80 1.72
C ARG A 176 11.95 7.27 2.72
N VAL A 177 10.79 6.91 2.23
CA VAL A 177 9.62 6.56 3.05
C VAL A 177 9.44 5.05 3.07
N HIS A 178 9.19 4.50 4.25
CA HIS A 178 8.93 3.08 4.51
C HIS A 178 7.59 2.94 5.24
N ALA A 179 6.51 2.66 4.52
CA ALA A 179 5.23 2.35 5.14
C ALA A 179 5.15 0.84 5.41
N VAL A 180 4.97 0.47 6.67
CA VAL A 180 5.00 -0.94 7.10
C VAL A 180 3.61 -1.46 7.46
N ASP A 181 3.32 -2.69 7.08
CA ASP A 181 2.22 -3.44 7.69
C ASP A 181 2.74 -4.08 8.97
N LEU A 182 2.19 -3.72 10.13
CA LEU A 182 2.52 -4.43 11.36
C LEU A 182 2.08 -5.90 11.25
N PRO A 183 2.79 -6.87 11.84
CA PRO A 183 2.35 -8.26 11.87
C PRO A 183 0.92 -8.39 12.42
N GLY A 184 0.11 -9.21 11.77
CA GLY A 184 -1.32 -9.31 12.02
C GLY A 184 -2.17 -8.51 11.03
N PHE A 185 -1.57 -7.60 10.24
CA PHE A 185 -2.27 -6.69 9.32
C PHE A 185 -1.71 -6.79 7.91
N GLY A 186 -2.52 -6.38 6.94
CA GLY A 186 -2.16 -6.28 5.52
C GLY A 186 -1.45 -7.52 4.99
N GLY A 187 -0.39 -7.28 4.21
CA GLY A 187 0.47 -8.31 3.62
C GLY A 187 1.46 -8.97 4.60
N SER A 188 1.59 -8.47 5.83
CA SER A 188 2.48 -9.04 6.83
C SER A 188 1.98 -10.38 7.37
N SER A 189 2.91 -11.20 7.84
CA SER A 189 2.58 -12.47 8.50
C SER A 189 1.72 -12.27 9.75
N LYS A 190 0.97 -13.31 10.13
CA LYS A 190 -0.01 -13.30 11.22
C LYS A 190 0.27 -14.41 12.22
N PRO A 191 1.40 -14.34 12.99
CA PRO A 191 1.80 -15.41 13.88
C PRO A 191 0.81 -15.59 15.05
N ALA A 192 0.21 -16.79 15.15
CA ALA A 192 -0.89 -17.09 16.07
C ALA A 192 -0.54 -16.97 17.57
N ARG A 193 0.74 -17.03 17.93
CA ARG A 193 1.19 -16.99 19.35
C ARG A 193 1.98 -15.73 19.68
N ALA A 194 1.86 -14.68 18.88
CA ALA A 194 2.53 -13.41 19.15
C ALA A 194 1.79 -12.61 20.24
N PRO A 195 2.49 -11.78 21.03
CA PRO A 195 1.85 -11.03 22.12
C PRO A 195 1.05 -9.80 21.65
N TYR A 196 1.17 -9.38 20.39
CA TYR A 196 0.43 -8.27 19.76
C TYR A 196 0.29 -7.02 20.66
N ASN A 197 1.35 -6.63 21.37
CA ASN A 197 1.37 -5.44 22.21
C ASN A 197 2.37 -4.39 21.67
N ALA A 198 2.28 -3.15 22.17
CA ALA A 198 3.10 -2.04 21.68
C ALA A 198 4.61 -2.31 21.77
N ARG A 199 5.08 -3.02 22.80
CA ARG A 199 6.49 -3.39 22.97
C ARG A 199 6.96 -4.36 21.88
N TRP A 200 6.14 -5.35 21.55
CA TRP A 200 6.45 -6.31 20.52
C TRP A 200 6.43 -5.69 19.13
N PHE A 201 5.44 -4.81 18.86
CA PHE A 201 5.41 -4.04 17.62
C PHE A 201 6.61 -3.09 17.50
N ALA A 202 6.97 -2.40 18.57
CA ALA A 202 8.15 -1.54 18.59
C ALA A 202 9.44 -2.31 18.26
N LYS A 203 9.63 -3.49 18.89
CA LYS A 203 10.71 -4.40 18.54
C LYS A 203 10.67 -4.80 17.06
N THR A 204 9.48 -5.10 16.53
CA THR A 204 9.32 -5.45 15.12
C THR A 204 9.71 -4.29 14.19
N VAL A 205 9.32 -3.07 14.51
CA VAL A 205 9.70 -1.87 13.73
C VAL A 205 11.23 -1.71 13.72
N VAL A 206 11.89 -1.84 14.86
CA VAL A 206 13.37 -1.75 14.93
C VAL A 206 14.04 -2.87 14.13
N GLU A 207 13.59 -4.12 14.27
CA GLU A 207 14.12 -5.24 13.48
C GLU A 207 13.86 -5.05 11.97
N THR A 208 12.75 -4.41 11.59
CA THR A 208 12.48 -4.06 10.18
C THR A 208 13.46 -2.99 9.71
N MET A 209 13.72 -1.97 10.52
CA MET A 209 14.74 -0.96 10.23
C MET A 209 16.12 -1.60 10.04
N ASP A 210 16.51 -2.52 10.94
CA ASP A 210 17.79 -3.26 10.83
C ASP A 210 17.89 -4.02 9.52
N ALA A 211 16.85 -4.76 9.17
CA ALA A 211 16.81 -5.55 7.93
C ALA A 211 16.83 -4.68 6.66
N LEU A 212 16.36 -3.44 6.74
CA LEU A 212 16.41 -2.46 5.65
C LEU A 212 17.68 -1.61 5.63
N GLY A 213 18.60 -1.81 6.57
CA GLY A 213 19.83 -1.01 6.70
C GLY A 213 19.58 0.43 7.15
N ILE A 214 18.53 0.65 7.93
CA ILE A 214 18.14 1.96 8.44
C ILE A 214 18.66 2.12 9.86
N ASP A 215 19.71 2.89 10.05
CA ASP A 215 20.27 3.15 11.37
C ASP A 215 19.38 4.06 12.20
N ARG A 216 18.83 5.10 11.59
CA ARG A 216 18.00 6.11 12.25
C ARG A 216 16.93 6.66 11.31
N ALA A 217 15.69 6.76 11.79
CA ALA A 217 14.57 7.27 10.99
C ALA A 217 13.69 8.24 11.78
N HIS A 218 12.94 9.08 11.07
CA HIS A 218 11.74 9.69 11.62
C HIS A 218 10.63 8.67 11.68
N LEU A 219 9.91 8.56 12.80
CA LEU A 219 8.79 7.64 12.94
C LEU A 219 7.49 8.43 12.95
N VAL A 220 6.59 8.12 12.03
CA VAL A 220 5.25 8.72 11.98
C VAL A 220 4.23 7.63 12.23
N GLY A 221 3.43 7.79 13.28
CA GLY A 221 2.47 6.77 13.67
C GLY A 221 1.07 7.32 13.94
N ASN A 222 0.07 6.63 13.41
CA ASN A 222 -1.34 6.94 13.65
C ASN A 222 -1.89 6.05 14.75
N SER A 223 -2.63 6.60 15.72
CA SER A 223 -3.37 5.87 16.76
C SER A 223 -2.49 4.80 17.44
N MET A 224 -2.75 3.51 17.22
CA MET A 224 -1.92 2.39 17.67
C MET A 224 -0.47 2.54 17.20
N GLY A 225 -0.24 2.91 15.94
CA GLY A 225 1.09 3.14 15.37
C GLY A 225 1.83 4.29 16.07
N GLY A 226 1.11 5.33 16.49
CA GLY A 226 1.67 6.41 17.31
C GLY A 226 2.12 5.91 18.69
N ARG A 227 1.37 5.01 19.31
CA ARG A 227 1.81 4.33 20.53
C ARG A 227 3.07 3.48 20.31
N VAL A 228 3.13 2.77 19.19
CA VAL A 228 4.32 1.98 18.80
C VAL A 228 5.53 2.89 18.60
N ALA A 229 5.37 4.01 17.89
CA ALA A 229 6.45 4.99 17.67
C ALA A 229 7.00 5.56 18.99
N ILE A 230 6.13 5.87 19.95
CA ILE A 230 6.53 6.30 21.31
C ILE A 230 7.31 5.19 22.00
N GLU A 231 6.86 3.94 21.92
CA GLU A 231 7.54 2.81 22.55
C GLU A 231 8.94 2.57 21.95
N VAL A 232 9.12 2.79 20.63
CA VAL A 232 10.45 2.79 19.99
C VAL A 232 11.29 3.94 20.57
N GLY A 233 10.78 5.16 20.61
CA GLY A 233 11.51 6.32 21.13
C GLY A 233 11.98 6.18 22.58
N LEU A 234 11.16 5.52 23.41
CA LEU A 234 11.50 5.26 24.82
C LEU A 234 12.59 4.19 25.00
N ARG A 235 12.66 3.21 24.09
CA ARG A 235 13.57 2.04 24.23
C ARG A 235 14.81 2.14 23.38
N HIS A 236 14.70 2.84 22.25
CA HIS A 236 15.74 2.98 21.24
C HIS A 236 15.84 4.44 20.79
N PRO A 237 16.11 5.41 21.70
CA PRO A 237 16.12 6.83 21.37
C PRO A 237 17.17 7.19 20.30
N ASP A 238 18.24 6.43 20.22
CA ASP A 238 19.31 6.54 19.22
C ASP A 238 18.82 6.24 17.81
N ARG A 239 17.79 5.40 17.68
CA ARG A 239 17.21 4.98 16.39
C ARG A 239 16.17 5.99 15.85
N VAL A 240 15.78 7.00 16.65
CA VAL A 240 14.69 7.93 16.33
C VAL A 240 15.22 9.31 16.01
N GLY A 241 14.99 9.77 14.76
CA GLY A 241 15.31 11.12 14.30
C GLY A 241 14.28 12.17 14.74
N GLY A 242 13.04 11.75 14.91
CA GLY A 242 11.90 12.56 15.34
C GLY A 242 10.63 11.73 15.33
N LEU A 243 9.59 12.21 16.03
CA LEU A 243 8.29 11.56 16.13
C LEU A 243 7.21 12.45 15.53
N GLY A 244 6.45 11.90 14.58
CA GLY A 244 5.19 12.43 14.08
C GLY A 244 4.03 11.61 14.67
N LEU A 245 3.25 12.21 15.56
CA LEU A 245 2.23 11.49 16.30
C LEU A 245 0.84 11.97 15.90
N LEU A 246 0.11 11.11 15.17
CA LEU A 246 -1.24 11.37 14.71
C LEU A 246 -2.23 10.69 15.67
N CYS A 247 -2.83 11.44 16.57
CA CYS A 247 -3.78 10.96 17.58
C CYS A 247 -3.30 9.67 18.30
N PRO A 248 -2.10 9.63 18.89
CA PRO A 248 -1.52 8.41 19.43
C PRO A 248 -2.38 7.81 20.54
N ALA A 249 -2.52 6.48 20.56
CA ALA A 249 -3.35 5.74 21.52
C ALA A 249 -2.76 5.71 22.97
N VAL A 250 -2.23 6.82 23.47
CA VAL A 250 -1.67 6.96 24.82
C VAL A 250 -2.72 7.45 25.83
N ALA A 251 -3.68 8.24 25.38
CA ALA A 251 -4.75 8.77 26.23
C ALA A 251 -5.72 7.70 26.74
N PHE A 252 -5.77 6.57 26.06
CA PHE A 252 -6.66 5.47 26.37
C PHE A 252 -6.22 4.58 27.55
N ILE A 253 -4.99 4.78 28.07
CA ILE A 253 -4.43 3.90 29.11
C ILE A 253 -4.84 4.35 30.52
N LYS A 254 -5.18 5.61 30.74
CA LYS A 254 -5.42 6.17 32.09
C LYS A 254 -6.88 6.52 32.43
N ARG A 255 -7.77 6.62 31.45
CA ARG A 255 -9.19 6.88 31.70
C ARG A 255 -10.00 5.62 31.39
N GLY A 256 -10.49 5.00 32.45
CA GLY A 256 -11.24 3.77 32.46
C GLY A 256 -12.11 3.53 31.23
N TYR A 257 -11.59 2.80 30.29
CA TYR A 257 -12.45 2.13 29.34
C TYR A 257 -13.41 1.24 30.12
N HIS A 258 -14.66 1.27 29.70
CA HIS A 258 -15.68 0.35 30.17
C HIS A 258 -15.06 -1.05 30.32
N PRO A 259 -15.33 -1.80 31.41
CA PRO A 259 -14.74 -3.12 31.66
C PRO A 259 -14.75 -4.06 30.45
N ILE A 260 -15.77 -3.95 29.58
CA ILE A 260 -15.89 -4.71 28.33
C ILE A 260 -14.67 -4.51 27.39
N VAL A 261 -14.13 -3.27 27.26
CA VAL A 261 -12.96 -3.02 26.40
C VAL A 261 -11.67 -3.49 27.07
N ARG A 262 -11.64 -3.58 28.40
CA ARG A 262 -10.49 -4.11 29.14
C ARG A 262 -10.43 -5.65 29.08
N PHE A 263 -11.56 -6.32 28.89
CA PHE A 263 -11.69 -7.77 28.74
C PHE A 263 -11.78 -8.21 27.27
N SER A 264 -12.22 -7.34 26.35
CA SER A 264 -12.09 -7.61 24.94
C SER A 264 -10.61 -7.42 24.56
N ARG A 265 -9.93 -8.51 24.29
CA ARG A 265 -8.66 -8.45 23.60
C ARG A 265 -8.92 -7.69 22.31
N PRO A 266 -8.21 -6.56 22.03
CA PRO A 266 -8.41 -5.85 20.76
C PRO A 266 -8.22 -6.77 19.56
N GLU A 267 -7.48 -7.88 19.76
CA GLU A 267 -7.30 -8.95 18.80
C GLU A 267 -8.62 -9.69 18.46
N LEU A 268 -9.59 -9.72 19.36
CA LEU A 268 -10.90 -10.33 19.09
C LEU A 268 -11.76 -9.45 18.17
N ALA A 269 -11.48 -8.17 18.05
CA ALA A 269 -12.08 -7.32 17.03
C ALA A 269 -11.62 -7.68 15.60
N LEU A 270 -10.55 -8.45 15.49
CA LEU A 270 -9.99 -8.98 14.24
C LEU A 270 -10.47 -10.41 13.94
N LEU A 271 -11.36 -11.00 14.77
CA LEU A 271 -12.03 -12.23 14.37
C LEU A 271 -12.79 -11.98 13.07
N PRO A 272 -12.82 -12.96 12.14
CA PRO A 272 -13.61 -12.84 10.92
C PRO A 272 -15.08 -12.76 11.32
N HIS A 273 -15.52 -11.56 11.62
CA HIS A 273 -16.91 -11.25 11.73
C HIS A 273 -17.42 -11.13 10.31
N GLY A 274 -18.60 -11.64 10.03
CA GLY A 274 -19.24 -11.45 8.73
C GLY A 274 -19.63 -9.98 8.53
N PHE A 275 -18.62 -9.08 8.59
CA PHE A 275 -18.80 -7.67 8.30
C PHE A 275 -19.14 -7.53 6.82
N THR A 276 -20.39 -7.18 6.56
CA THR A 276 -20.80 -6.82 5.21
C THR A 276 -20.14 -5.49 4.82
N ARG A 277 -19.95 -5.27 3.52
CA ARG A 277 -19.46 -3.99 3.01
C ARG A 277 -20.25 -2.80 3.56
N ALA A 278 -21.55 -2.95 3.69
CA ALA A 278 -22.44 -1.93 4.25
C ALA A 278 -22.11 -1.57 5.72
N MET A 279 -21.76 -2.56 6.53
CA MET A 279 -21.36 -2.33 7.92
C MET A 279 -20.02 -1.61 7.99
N VAL A 280 -19.05 -2.02 7.16
CA VAL A 280 -17.73 -1.39 7.07
C VAL A 280 -17.88 0.05 6.58
N SER A 281 -18.66 0.27 5.52
CA SER A 281 -18.95 1.60 4.98
C SER A 281 -19.58 2.51 6.03
N ARG A 282 -20.60 2.02 6.75
CA ARG A 282 -21.23 2.80 7.82
C ARG A 282 -20.24 3.16 8.92
N GLN A 283 -19.37 2.23 9.34
CA GLN A 283 -18.32 2.47 10.32
C GLN A 283 -17.32 3.49 9.81
N PHE A 284 -16.88 3.35 8.56
CA PHE A 284 -15.96 4.30 7.90
C PHE A 284 -16.52 5.72 7.93
N TRP A 285 -17.73 5.91 7.42
CA TRP A 285 -18.35 7.23 7.36
C TRP A 285 -18.63 7.84 8.75
N SER A 286 -18.85 7.02 9.78
CA SER A 286 -19.04 7.51 11.15
C SER A 286 -17.79 8.13 11.78
N MET A 287 -16.61 7.96 11.16
CA MET A 287 -15.35 8.54 11.63
C MET A 287 -15.14 9.99 11.16
N PHE A 288 -15.94 10.45 10.21
CA PHE A 288 -15.82 11.80 9.65
C PHE A 288 -16.94 12.70 10.15
N GLY A 289 -16.55 13.87 10.64
CA GLY A 289 -17.52 14.90 11.04
C GLY A 289 -18.20 15.59 9.85
N ASP A 290 -17.52 15.60 8.72
CA ASP A 290 -17.98 16.12 7.44
C ASP A 290 -17.71 15.08 6.33
N PRO A 291 -18.72 14.32 5.91
CA PRO A 291 -18.57 13.33 4.84
C PRO A 291 -18.19 13.95 3.48
N ASP A 292 -18.58 15.21 3.23
CA ASP A 292 -18.31 15.90 1.95
C ASP A 292 -16.82 16.26 1.81
N ALA A 293 -16.08 16.27 2.91
CA ALA A 293 -14.61 16.47 2.90
C ALA A 293 -13.83 15.25 2.37
N VAL A 294 -14.50 14.11 2.19
CA VAL A 294 -13.86 12.86 1.74
C VAL A 294 -14.28 12.55 0.31
N ASP A 295 -13.30 12.38 -0.58
CA ASP A 295 -13.57 11.95 -1.94
C ASP A 295 -14.26 10.56 -1.94
N PRO A 296 -15.46 10.43 -2.54
CA PRO A 296 -16.19 9.18 -2.60
C PRO A 296 -15.39 8.02 -3.23
N ALA A 297 -14.53 8.31 -4.22
CA ALA A 297 -13.71 7.29 -4.86
C ALA A 297 -12.63 6.77 -3.92
N ILE A 298 -12.02 7.64 -3.10
CA ILE A 298 -11.06 7.26 -2.06
C ILE A 298 -11.79 6.50 -0.94
N ALA A 299 -12.97 6.95 -0.56
CA ALA A 299 -13.79 6.27 0.44
C ALA A 299 -14.15 4.84 0.03
N ASP A 300 -14.55 4.63 -1.22
CA ASP A 300 -14.89 3.30 -1.74
C ASP A 300 -13.69 2.35 -1.70
N VAL A 301 -12.51 2.80 -2.12
CA VAL A 301 -11.27 2.01 -2.04
C VAL A 301 -10.93 1.68 -0.59
N ALA A 302 -11.04 2.65 0.31
CA ALA A 302 -10.76 2.43 1.73
C ALA A 302 -11.75 1.43 2.35
N VAL A 303 -13.03 1.53 2.06
CA VAL A 303 -14.07 0.60 2.54
C VAL A 303 -13.81 -0.82 2.03
N ASP A 304 -13.47 -0.98 0.76
CA ASP A 304 -13.16 -2.27 0.17
C ASP A 304 -11.91 -2.89 0.80
N GLU A 305 -10.89 -2.08 1.06
CA GLU A 305 -9.67 -2.53 1.74
C GLU A 305 -9.94 -2.94 3.19
N PHE A 306 -10.69 -2.15 3.96
CA PHE A 306 -11.11 -2.54 5.32
C PHE A 306 -11.91 -3.83 5.32
N GLN A 307 -12.84 -3.99 4.37
CA GLN A 307 -13.60 -5.24 4.24
C GLN A 307 -12.69 -6.43 3.94
N ARG A 308 -11.73 -6.27 3.02
CA ARG A 308 -10.74 -7.30 2.67
C ARG A 308 -9.92 -7.70 3.89
N ILE A 309 -9.46 -6.73 4.68
CA ILE A 309 -8.69 -6.96 5.92
C ILE A 309 -9.53 -7.78 6.91
N TYR A 310 -10.77 -7.37 7.17
CA TYR A 310 -11.65 -8.06 8.12
C TYR A 310 -12.14 -9.43 7.64
N ALA A 311 -12.26 -9.63 6.33
CA ALA A 311 -12.66 -10.90 5.74
C ALA A 311 -11.49 -11.88 5.57
N SER A 312 -10.24 -11.43 5.66
CA SER A 312 -9.08 -12.27 5.41
C SER A 312 -8.96 -13.39 6.44
N ALA A 313 -8.67 -14.62 5.97
CA ALA A 313 -8.47 -15.78 6.83
C ALA A 313 -7.34 -15.62 7.87
N GLY A 314 -6.48 -14.64 7.68
CA GLY A 314 -5.38 -14.29 8.57
C GLY A 314 -5.77 -13.29 9.68
N ALA A 315 -6.97 -12.72 9.63
CA ALA A 315 -7.55 -11.97 10.76
C ALA A 315 -8.06 -12.91 11.87
N ARG A 316 -7.77 -14.19 11.78
CA ARG A 316 -8.05 -15.16 12.86
C ARG A 316 -6.98 -15.04 13.92
N PHE A 317 -7.34 -14.42 15.02
CA PHE A 317 -6.57 -14.42 16.26
C PHE A 317 -7.35 -15.09 17.38
#